data_a2614c56a8f49056447657fd8de5ea66
#
_entry.id   a2614c56a8f49056447657fd8de5ea66
#
_cell.length_a   1.000
_cell.length_b   1.000
_cell.length_c   1.000
_cell.angle_alpha   90.00
_cell.angle_beta   90.00
_cell.angle_gamma   90.00
#
_symmetry.space_group_name_H-M   'P 1'
#
loop_
_entity.id
_entity.type
_entity.pdbx_description
1 polymer ?
#
loop_
_entity_poly.entity_id
_entity_poly.type
_entity_poly.pdbx_seq_one_letter_code
_entity_poly.pdbx_strand_id
1 'polypeptide(L)'
;MRRTIQWMFVLCLALGFMTIFTPSTVYACSCVEPPTVEAELNRSEAVFAGRVVEVKEQRYLNGSMTKAALFEVSQIWKGGSESQIIVHTGSGGGDCGYHFEEGKEYLVYANPSTMYGDKELLVTIICDRTNELAEAQEDLAILGEGKVPTEQVNLTNELDRVHPYVWVAAIVFFIIGIVSVLVWRKMRK
;
A
#
# COMPACT_ATOMS: atom_id res chain seq x y z
N MET A 1 4.44 -30.03 -43.70
CA MET A 1 4.90 -29.99 -42.32
C MET A 1 5.82 -28.79 -41.99
N ARG A 2 6.93 -28.55 -42.73
CA ARG A 2 7.84 -27.40 -42.43
C ARG A 2 7.16 -26.02 -42.58
N ARG A 3 6.34 -25.82 -43.61
CA ARG A 3 5.59 -24.58 -43.83
C ARG A 3 4.52 -24.31 -42.75
N THR A 4 3.82 -25.32 -42.29
CA THR A 4 2.81 -25.19 -41.22
C THR A 4 3.43 -24.81 -39.88
N ILE A 5 4.60 -25.38 -39.56
CA ILE A 5 5.35 -25.04 -38.35
C ILE A 5 5.85 -23.60 -38.41
N GLN A 6 6.31 -23.11 -39.55
CA GLN A 6 6.73 -21.71 -39.74
C GLN A 6 5.56 -20.73 -39.53
N TRP A 7 4.39 -21.03 -40.09
CA TRP A 7 3.20 -20.19 -39.92
C TRP A 7 2.69 -20.17 -38.47
N MET A 8 2.75 -21.32 -37.78
CA MET A 8 2.43 -21.34 -36.32
C MET A 8 3.40 -20.50 -35.51
N PHE A 9 4.70 -20.54 -35.82
CA PHE A 9 5.71 -19.74 -35.12
C PHE A 9 5.51 -18.23 -35.33
N VAL A 10 5.21 -17.80 -36.56
CA VAL A 10 4.89 -16.42 -36.91
C VAL A 10 3.61 -15.96 -36.20
N LEU A 11 2.57 -16.81 -36.15
CA LEU A 11 1.32 -16.50 -35.45
C LEU A 11 1.54 -16.35 -33.94
N CYS A 12 2.32 -17.21 -33.31
CA CYS A 12 2.66 -17.13 -31.90
C CYS A 12 3.49 -15.85 -31.58
N LEU A 13 4.44 -15.49 -32.46
CA LEU A 13 5.20 -14.24 -32.32
C LEU A 13 4.30 -13.00 -32.49
N ALA A 14 3.38 -13.01 -33.45
CA ALA A 14 2.44 -11.91 -33.67
C ALA A 14 1.47 -11.73 -32.50
N LEU A 15 0.95 -12.82 -31.94
CA LEU A 15 0.10 -12.80 -30.75
C LEU A 15 0.87 -12.33 -29.50
N GLY A 16 2.12 -12.78 -29.33
CA GLY A 16 2.99 -12.32 -28.25
C GLY A 16 3.32 -10.82 -28.35
N PHE A 17 3.48 -10.31 -29.59
CA PHE A 17 3.75 -8.88 -29.81
C PHE A 17 2.53 -8.00 -29.51
N MET A 18 1.31 -8.48 -29.78
CA MET A 18 0.08 -7.75 -29.46
C MET A 18 -0.13 -7.54 -27.96
N THR A 19 0.34 -8.46 -27.10
CA THR A 19 0.19 -8.31 -25.64
C THR A 19 1.13 -7.28 -25.03
N ILE A 20 2.21 -6.87 -25.73
CA ILE A 20 3.19 -5.89 -25.25
C ILE A 20 2.67 -4.44 -25.44
N PHE A 21 1.73 -4.22 -26.36
CA PHE A 21 1.20 -2.90 -26.70
C PHE A 21 -0.17 -2.58 -26.06
N THR A 22 -0.56 -3.25 -24.98
CA THR A 22 -1.76 -2.82 -24.25
C THR A 22 -1.41 -1.49 -23.55
N PRO A 23 -2.08 -0.37 -23.93
CA PRO A 23 -1.86 0.88 -23.21
C PRO A 23 -2.31 0.67 -21.76
N SER A 24 -1.38 0.86 -20.81
CA SER A 24 -1.74 0.97 -19.42
C SER A 24 -2.54 2.26 -19.25
N THR A 25 -3.73 2.18 -18.67
CA THR A 25 -4.49 3.36 -18.27
C THR A 25 -3.68 4.09 -17.20
N VAL A 26 -3.17 5.27 -17.56
CA VAL A 26 -2.52 6.15 -16.58
C VAL A 26 -3.63 6.89 -15.86
N TYR A 27 -3.85 6.56 -14.60
CA TYR A 27 -4.69 7.35 -13.70
C TYR A 27 -3.84 8.55 -13.27
N ALA A 28 -4.25 9.77 -13.67
CA ALA A 28 -3.68 10.99 -13.15
C ALA A 28 -4.53 11.48 -11.98
N CYS A 29 -3.92 11.68 -10.84
CA CYS A 29 -4.59 12.27 -9.69
C CYS A 29 -4.83 13.76 -9.95
N SER A 30 -6.07 14.21 -9.79
CA SER A 30 -6.44 15.62 -9.84
C SER A 30 -7.19 15.96 -8.56
N CYS A 31 -6.56 16.73 -7.68
CA CYS A 31 -7.21 17.21 -6.47
C CYS A 31 -8.06 18.44 -6.78
N VAL A 32 -9.22 18.52 -6.17
CA VAL A 32 -9.96 19.77 -5.99
C VAL A 32 -9.21 20.60 -4.96
N GLU A 33 -9.48 21.90 -4.90
CA GLU A 33 -8.92 22.78 -3.86
C GLU A 33 -9.04 22.12 -2.48
N PRO A 34 -7.94 22.09 -1.70
CA PRO A 34 -7.96 21.46 -0.37
C PRO A 34 -9.07 22.06 0.50
N PRO A 35 -9.82 21.25 1.24
CA PRO A 35 -10.81 21.77 2.18
C PRO A 35 -10.15 22.59 3.28
N THR A 36 -10.94 23.40 4.02
CA THR A 36 -10.44 24.07 5.21
C THR A 36 -9.98 23.05 6.26
N VAL A 37 -9.13 23.47 7.20
CA VAL A 37 -8.61 22.61 8.28
C VAL A 37 -9.75 21.99 9.09
N GLU A 38 -10.78 22.77 9.41
CA GLU A 38 -11.95 22.30 10.15
C GLU A 38 -12.78 21.30 9.33
N ALA A 39 -12.92 21.54 8.04
CA ALA A 39 -13.64 20.62 7.16
C ALA A 39 -12.87 19.30 7.03
N GLU A 40 -11.54 19.36 6.90
CA GLU A 40 -10.68 18.18 6.85
C GLU A 40 -10.70 17.41 8.17
N LEU A 41 -10.58 18.10 9.32
CA LEU A 41 -10.70 17.50 10.65
C LEU A 41 -12.04 16.78 10.81
N ASN A 42 -13.14 17.41 10.34
CA ASN A 42 -14.46 16.82 10.48
C ASN A 42 -14.63 15.56 9.63
N ARG A 43 -14.11 15.54 8.40
CA ARG A 43 -14.25 14.40 7.47
C ARG A 43 -13.28 13.27 7.77
N SER A 44 -12.09 13.55 8.31
CA SER A 44 -11.09 12.53 8.62
C SER A 44 -11.52 11.64 9.79
N GLU A 45 -11.17 10.37 9.77
CA GLU A 45 -11.34 9.45 10.89
C GLU A 45 -10.22 9.59 11.92
N ALA A 46 -8.98 9.79 11.44
CA ALA A 46 -7.83 10.03 12.29
C ALA A 46 -7.09 11.32 11.86
N VAL A 47 -6.73 12.14 12.84
CA VAL A 47 -5.86 13.32 12.67
C VAL A 47 -4.84 13.31 13.80
N PHE A 48 -3.57 13.18 13.43
CA PHE A 48 -2.48 13.05 14.39
C PHE A 48 -1.17 13.63 13.85
N ALA A 49 -0.26 13.98 14.75
CA ALA A 49 1.14 14.23 14.43
C ALA A 49 1.99 13.05 14.87
N GLY A 50 2.98 12.69 14.06
CA GLY A 50 3.86 11.56 14.36
C GLY A 50 5.06 11.50 13.44
N ARG A 51 6.05 10.73 13.90
CA ARG A 51 7.27 10.44 13.15
C ARG A 51 7.10 9.12 12.40
N VAL A 52 7.50 9.10 11.14
CA VAL A 52 7.57 7.86 10.36
C VAL A 52 8.72 7.00 10.87
N VAL A 53 8.40 5.81 11.36
CA VAL A 53 9.37 4.81 11.84
C VAL A 53 9.86 3.95 10.71
N GLU A 54 8.94 3.51 9.84
CA GLU A 54 9.22 2.58 8.74
C GLU A 54 8.18 2.73 7.64
N VAL A 55 8.61 2.57 6.37
CA VAL A 55 7.72 2.53 5.20
C VAL A 55 7.95 1.24 4.45
N LYS A 56 6.91 0.44 4.26
CA LYS A 56 6.95 -0.82 3.52
C LYS A 56 6.03 -0.82 2.31
N GLU A 57 6.55 -1.32 1.21
CA GLU A 57 5.72 -1.62 0.05
C GLU A 57 4.94 -2.91 0.29
N GLN A 58 3.64 -2.86 0.07
CA GLN A 58 2.73 -3.99 0.16
C GLN A 58 2.15 -4.28 -1.22
N ARG A 59 2.25 -5.53 -1.65
CA ARG A 59 1.66 -6.00 -2.90
C ARG A 59 0.45 -6.88 -2.61
N TYR A 60 -0.67 -6.53 -3.18
CA TYR A 60 -1.90 -7.29 -3.08
C TYR A 60 -2.04 -8.32 -4.21
N LEU A 61 -2.87 -9.34 -4.02
CA LEU A 61 -3.10 -10.41 -5.00
C LEU A 61 -3.71 -9.90 -6.31
N ASN A 62 -4.44 -8.79 -6.26
CA ASN A 62 -5.00 -8.11 -7.44
C ASN A 62 -3.93 -7.35 -8.27
N GLY A 63 -2.66 -7.37 -7.83
CA GLY A 63 -1.54 -6.71 -8.49
C GLY A 63 -1.34 -5.25 -8.08
N SER A 64 -2.20 -4.67 -7.25
CA SER A 64 -1.99 -3.31 -6.73
C SER A 64 -0.80 -3.29 -5.77
N MET A 65 -0.07 -2.18 -5.83
CA MET A 65 1.05 -1.88 -4.92
C MET A 65 0.65 -0.68 -4.08
N THR A 66 0.88 -0.77 -2.78
CA THR A 66 0.66 0.32 -1.84
C THR A 66 1.86 0.48 -0.93
N LYS A 67 1.92 1.59 -0.22
CA LYS A 67 2.87 1.79 0.88
C LYS A 67 2.11 1.84 2.19
N ALA A 68 2.64 1.14 3.18
CA ALA A 68 2.19 1.22 4.56
C ALA A 68 3.29 1.93 5.36
N ALA A 69 2.95 3.06 5.97
CA ALA A 69 3.83 3.84 6.83
C ALA A 69 3.44 3.62 8.29
N LEU A 70 4.39 3.19 9.10
CA LEU A 70 4.27 3.07 10.54
C LEU A 70 4.69 4.38 11.19
N PHE A 71 3.81 4.97 11.97
CA PHE A 71 4.05 6.19 12.72
C PHE A 71 4.21 5.92 14.20
N GLU A 72 5.17 6.59 14.82
CA GLU A 72 5.22 6.85 16.26
C GLU A 72 4.51 8.18 16.51
N VAL A 73 3.36 8.12 17.19
CA VAL A 73 2.43 9.24 17.36
C VAL A 73 2.87 10.11 18.52
N SER A 74 2.95 11.42 18.29
CA SER A 74 3.28 12.42 19.30
C SER A 74 2.06 13.19 19.82
N GLN A 75 1.10 13.50 18.93
CA GLN A 75 -0.14 14.22 19.29
C GLN A 75 -1.33 13.68 18.47
N ILE A 76 -2.52 13.71 19.05
CA ILE A 76 -3.78 13.23 18.44
C ILE A 76 -4.84 14.30 18.62
N TRP A 77 -5.49 14.70 17.53
CA TRP A 77 -6.67 15.59 17.53
C TRP A 77 -7.96 14.82 17.33
N LYS A 78 -7.88 13.72 16.54
CA LYS A 78 -9.04 12.86 16.28
C LYS A 78 -8.57 11.42 16.05
N GLY A 79 -9.42 10.43 16.37
CA GLY A 79 -9.14 9.01 16.25
C GLY A 79 -8.85 8.35 17.58
N GLY A 80 -8.03 7.29 17.55
CA GLY A 80 -7.72 6.47 18.71
C GLY A 80 -6.81 7.13 19.75
N SER A 81 -6.17 6.30 20.58
CA SER A 81 -5.28 6.73 21.66
C SER A 81 -3.91 6.04 21.62
N GLU A 82 -3.64 5.34 20.54
CA GLU A 82 -2.50 4.46 20.35
C GLU A 82 -1.21 5.23 20.09
N SER A 83 -0.10 4.73 20.64
CA SER A 83 1.24 5.31 20.43
C SER A 83 1.82 5.01 19.04
N GLN A 84 1.28 4.04 18.31
CA GLN A 84 1.63 3.77 16.93
C GLN A 84 0.40 3.60 16.06
N ILE A 85 0.49 4.08 14.81
CA ILE A 85 -0.57 3.98 13.81
C ILE A 85 0.08 3.57 12.48
N ILE A 86 -0.57 2.65 11.74
CA ILE A 86 -0.20 2.34 10.37
C ILE A 86 -1.17 3.07 9.44
N VAL A 87 -0.61 3.87 8.53
CA VAL A 87 -1.35 4.57 7.48
C VAL A 87 -0.93 4.03 6.13
N HIS A 88 -1.90 3.77 5.28
CA HIS A 88 -1.68 3.30 3.93
C HIS A 88 -1.80 4.44 2.92
N THR A 89 -1.03 4.33 1.84
CA THR A 89 -1.06 5.29 0.74
C THR A 89 -0.67 4.59 -0.56
N GLY A 90 -0.83 5.26 -1.69
CA GLY A 90 -0.38 4.74 -2.97
C GLY A 90 1.14 4.66 -3.10
N SER A 91 1.59 3.95 -4.12
CA SER A 91 3.02 3.82 -4.42
C SER A 91 3.61 5.04 -5.14
N GLY A 92 2.74 5.94 -5.61
CA GLY A 92 3.10 7.05 -6.48
C GLY A 92 2.84 6.72 -7.96
N GLY A 93 3.12 7.68 -8.86
CA GLY A 93 2.96 7.46 -10.30
C GLY A 93 1.53 7.62 -10.83
N GLY A 94 0.69 8.36 -10.12
CA GLY A 94 -0.67 8.71 -10.57
C GLY A 94 -1.80 8.05 -9.77
N ASP A 95 -1.47 7.27 -8.74
CA ASP A 95 -2.41 6.60 -7.85
C ASP A 95 -2.81 7.41 -6.61
N CYS A 96 -2.54 8.73 -6.62
CA CYS A 96 -2.78 9.67 -5.52
C CYS A 96 -1.98 9.41 -4.24
N GLY A 97 -0.96 8.55 -4.27
CA GLY A 97 -0.16 8.23 -3.10
C GLY A 97 0.61 9.43 -2.55
N TYR A 98 0.62 9.58 -1.23
CA TYR A 98 1.45 10.53 -0.53
C TYR A 98 2.85 9.93 -0.27
N HIS A 99 3.90 10.76 -0.36
CA HIS A 99 5.27 10.29 -0.15
C HIS A 99 5.73 10.53 1.27
N PHE A 100 5.88 9.47 2.05
CA PHE A 100 6.44 9.51 3.39
C PHE A 100 7.93 9.15 3.37
N GLU A 101 8.73 9.86 4.17
CA GLU A 101 10.15 9.60 4.40
C GLU A 101 10.37 9.17 5.85
N GLU A 102 11.13 8.09 6.05
CA GLU A 102 11.47 7.60 7.38
C GLU A 102 12.27 8.64 8.18
N GLY A 103 11.94 8.77 9.46
CA GLY A 103 12.54 9.72 10.39
C GLY A 103 11.95 11.12 10.36
N LYS A 104 11.15 11.49 9.33
CA LYS A 104 10.44 12.78 9.27
C LYS A 104 9.15 12.75 10.08
N GLU A 105 8.71 13.92 10.50
CA GLU A 105 7.46 14.14 11.24
C GLU A 105 6.41 14.76 10.33
N TYR A 106 5.17 14.27 10.46
CA TYR A 106 4.04 14.69 9.64
C TYR A 106 2.82 15.00 10.50
N LEU A 107 2.01 15.95 10.05
CA LEU A 107 0.60 16.06 10.42
C LEU A 107 -0.18 15.23 9.40
N VAL A 108 -0.89 14.22 9.86
CA VAL A 108 -1.58 13.25 9.02
C VAL A 108 -3.09 13.37 9.20
N TYR A 109 -3.80 13.48 8.09
CA TYR A 109 -5.24 13.34 7.98
C TYR A 109 -5.54 12.04 7.23
N ALA A 110 -6.24 11.12 7.86
CA ALA A 110 -6.45 9.79 7.28
C ALA A 110 -7.90 9.33 7.43
N ASN A 111 -8.36 8.59 6.41
CA ASN A 111 -9.73 8.10 6.30
C ASN A 111 -9.77 6.60 6.03
N PRO A 112 -10.80 5.87 6.49
CA PRO A 112 -11.02 4.49 6.08
C PRO A 112 -11.32 4.44 4.58
N SER A 113 -10.60 3.58 3.86
CA SER A 113 -10.79 3.42 2.42
C SER A 113 -10.37 2.02 1.94
N THR A 114 -11.06 1.53 0.92
CA THR A 114 -10.69 0.32 0.16
C THR A 114 -9.88 0.63 -1.10
N MET A 115 -9.46 1.89 -1.29
CA MET A 115 -8.77 2.37 -2.51
C MET A 115 -7.50 1.57 -2.80
N TYR A 116 -6.78 1.16 -1.77
CA TYR A 116 -5.49 0.51 -1.88
C TYR A 116 -5.47 -0.95 -1.41
N GLY A 117 -6.62 -1.59 -1.23
CA GLY A 117 -6.66 -2.98 -0.78
C GLY A 117 -8.05 -3.59 -0.82
N ASP A 118 -8.10 -4.90 -0.54
CA ASP A 118 -9.36 -5.66 -0.47
C ASP A 118 -10.10 -5.45 0.86
N LYS A 119 -9.48 -4.75 1.81
CA LYS A 119 -10.01 -4.43 3.13
C LYS A 119 -10.03 -2.92 3.30
N GLU A 120 -10.88 -2.46 4.20
CA GLU A 120 -10.86 -1.09 4.67
C GLU A 120 -9.57 -0.82 5.46
N LEU A 121 -8.77 0.11 4.96
CA LEU A 121 -7.48 0.54 5.52
C LEU A 121 -7.57 2.00 5.91
N LEU A 122 -6.79 2.43 6.89
CA LEU A 122 -6.62 3.84 7.18
C LEU A 122 -5.69 4.44 6.11
N VAL A 123 -6.23 5.34 5.30
CA VAL A 123 -5.58 5.84 4.07
C VAL A 123 -5.42 7.35 4.10
N THR A 124 -4.31 7.86 3.61
CA THR A 124 -4.11 9.25 3.22
C THR A 124 -3.62 9.34 1.78
N ILE A 125 -4.01 10.40 1.09
CA ILE A 125 -3.65 10.69 -0.29
C ILE A 125 -3.13 12.12 -0.43
N ILE A 126 -2.53 12.45 -1.57
CA ILE A 126 -2.03 13.82 -1.85
C ILE A 126 -3.12 14.89 -1.86
N CYS A 127 -4.40 14.50 -1.90
CA CYS A 127 -5.54 15.41 -1.87
C CYS A 127 -6.08 15.68 -0.45
N ASP A 128 -5.53 15.01 0.56
CA ASP A 128 -5.78 15.32 1.96
C ASP A 128 -4.81 16.42 2.43
N ARG A 129 -5.08 17.04 3.57
CA ARG A 129 -4.20 18.08 4.13
C ARG A 129 -2.96 17.52 4.82
N THR A 130 -2.65 16.23 4.66
CA THR A 130 -1.41 15.62 5.18
C THR A 130 -0.19 16.36 4.67
N ASN A 131 0.71 16.78 5.59
CA ASN A 131 1.92 17.51 5.23
C ASN A 131 3.06 17.25 6.24
N GLU A 132 4.30 17.56 5.87
CA GLU A 132 5.40 17.59 6.83
C GLU A 132 5.07 18.54 7.99
N LEU A 133 5.35 18.14 9.22
CA LEU A 133 4.95 18.88 10.42
C LEU A 133 5.54 20.31 10.42
N ALA A 134 6.73 20.47 9.86
CA ALA A 134 7.37 21.77 9.72
C ALA A 134 6.61 22.74 8.79
N GLU A 135 5.86 22.20 7.82
CA GLU A 135 5.08 22.96 6.84
C GLU A 135 3.60 23.09 7.22
N ALA A 136 3.15 22.37 8.26
CA ALA A 136 1.75 22.33 8.70
C ALA A 136 1.41 23.39 9.77
N GLN A 137 2.13 24.52 9.83
CA GLN A 137 2.00 25.51 10.91
C GLN A 137 0.62 26.17 10.94
N GLU A 138 0.01 26.42 9.78
CA GLU A 138 -1.35 26.96 9.68
C GLU A 138 -2.36 25.97 10.28
N ASP A 139 -2.26 24.72 9.92
CA ASP A 139 -3.14 23.66 10.42
C ASP A 139 -3.01 23.51 11.93
N LEU A 140 -1.77 23.48 12.44
CA LEU A 140 -1.49 23.38 13.87
C LEU A 140 -2.04 24.57 14.67
N ALA A 141 -1.97 25.79 14.11
CA ALA A 141 -2.52 26.99 14.74
C ALA A 141 -4.05 26.91 14.89
N ILE A 142 -4.74 26.29 13.93
CA ILE A 142 -6.20 26.12 13.95
C ILE A 142 -6.61 24.92 14.80
N LEU A 143 -5.89 23.81 14.71
CA LEU A 143 -6.16 22.59 15.49
C LEU A 143 -5.90 22.78 16.99
N GLY A 144 -4.99 23.69 17.35
CA GLY A 144 -4.57 23.88 18.73
C GLY A 144 -3.77 22.70 19.27
N GLU A 145 -3.76 22.53 20.59
CA GLU A 145 -2.98 21.49 21.28
C GLU A 145 -3.68 20.12 21.14
N GLY A 146 -2.94 19.13 20.62
CA GLY A 146 -3.39 17.73 20.54
C GLY A 146 -3.22 16.98 21.86
N LYS A 147 -3.87 15.82 21.96
CA LYS A 147 -3.72 14.93 23.12
C LYS A 147 -2.52 14.00 22.93
N VAL A 148 -1.81 13.71 24.00
CA VAL A 148 -0.73 12.70 23.99
C VAL A 148 -1.34 11.31 23.93
N PRO A 149 -0.75 10.35 23.16
CA PRO A 149 -1.18 8.95 23.16
C PRO A 149 -1.16 8.35 24.57
N THR A 150 -2.18 7.59 24.91
CA THR A 150 -2.32 6.97 26.24
C THR A 150 -2.18 5.46 26.21
N GLU A 151 -2.31 4.83 25.04
CA GLU A 151 -2.20 3.39 24.83
C GLU A 151 -0.88 3.06 24.13
N GLN A 152 -0.02 2.30 24.82
CA GLN A 152 1.24 1.84 24.23
C GLN A 152 1.00 0.60 23.41
N VAL A 153 1.19 0.67 22.09
CA VAL A 153 1.06 -0.44 21.16
C VAL A 153 2.34 -0.61 20.36
N ASN A 154 2.59 -1.82 19.86
CA ASN A 154 3.68 -2.12 18.94
C ASN A 154 3.12 -2.81 17.69
N LEU A 155 3.11 -2.08 16.58
CA LEU A 155 2.55 -2.50 15.30
C LEU A 155 3.63 -2.94 14.28
N THR A 156 4.90 -3.00 14.66
CA THR A 156 6.00 -3.41 13.77
C THR A 156 5.74 -4.78 13.14
N ASN A 157 5.25 -5.74 13.93
CA ASN A 157 4.91 -7.08 13.43
C ASN A 157 3.71 -7.10 12.48
N GLU A 158 2.83 -6.11 12.56
CA GLU A 158 1.69 -5.99 11.64
C GLU A 158 2.13 -5.46 10.29
N LEU A 159 3.10 -4.56 10.28
CA LEU A 159 3.74 -4.06 9.06
C LEU A 159 4.46 -5.20 8.30
N ASP A 160 5.03 -6.17 9.02
CA ASP A 160 5.78 -7.33 8.49
C ASP A 160 4.91 -8.50 8.03
N ARG A 161 3.60 -8.39 8.10
CA ARG A 161 2.70 -9.51 7.82
C ARG A 161 2.80 -9.98 6.35
N VAL A 162 3.77 -10.87 6.11
CA VAL A 162 3.88 -11.61 4.84
C VAL A 162 2.61 -12.44 4.65
N HIS A 163 1.96 -12.32 3.51
CA HIS A 163 0.76 -13.10 3.20
C HIS A 163 1.04 -14.60 3.38
N PRO A 164 0.27 -15.31 4.20
CA PRO A 164 0.50 -16.74 4.48
C PRO A 164 0.47 -17.61 3.21
N TYR A 165 -0.09 -17.11 2.12
CA TYR A 165 -0.16 -17.80 0.82
C TYR A 165 1.20 -18.10 0.20
N VAL A 166 2.26 -17.34 0.53
CA VAL A 166 3.62 -17.63 0.03
C VAL A 166 4.10 -18.96 0.57
N TRP A 167 3.87 -19.21 1.86
CA TRP A 167 4.21 -20.49 2.50
C TRP A 167 3.36 -21.65 1.98
N VAL A 168 2.07 -21.43 1.77
CA VAL A 168 1.17 -22.43 1.18
C VAL A 168 1.61 -22.78 -0.24
N ALA A 169 1.93 -21.81 -1.07
CA ALA A 169 2.44 -22.04 -2.41
C ALA A 169 3.77 -22.84 -2.39
N ALA A 170 4.71 -22.46 -1.53
CA ALA A 170 5.97 -23.18 -1.38
C ALA A 170 5.76 -24.66 -0.98
N ILE A 171 4.86 -24.94 -0.05
CA ILE A 171 4.51 -26.30 0.37
C ILE A 171 3.89 -27.10 -0.79
N VAL A 172 2.95 -26.49 -1.54
CA VAL A 172 2.33 -27.15 -2.71
C VAL A 172 3.37 -27.48 -3.76
N PHE A 173 4.26 -26.54 -4.12
CA PHE A 173 5.34 -26.81 -5.05
C PHE A 173 6.28 -27.91 -4.59
N PHE A 174 6.59 -27.98 -3.29
CA PHE A 174 7.43 -29.03 -2.72
C PHE A 174 6.76 -30.40 -2.82
N ILE A 175 5.46 -30.50 -2.52
CA ILE A 175 4.68 -31.75 -2.65
C ILE A 175 4.63 -32.21 -4.11
N ILE A 176 4.37 -31.30 -5.06
CA ILE A 176 4.36 -31.64 -6.50
C ILE A 176 5.72 -32.16 -6.93
N GLY A 177 6.80 -31.53 -6.48
CA GLY A 177 8.17 -32.01 -6.76
C GLY A 177 8.42 -33.42 -6.28
N ILE A 178 8.04 -33.74 -5.02
CA ILE A 178 8.19 -35.09 -4.47
C ILE A 178 7.38 -36.11 -5.27
N VAL A 179 6.11 -35.82 -5.55
CA VAL A 179 5.23 -36.71 -6.33
C VAL A 179 5.81 -36.98 -7.71
N SER A 180 6.30 -35.92 -8.39
CA SER A 180 6.93 -36.05 -9.71
C SER A 180 8.15 -36.98 -9.69
N VAL A 181 9.01 -36.84 -8.69
CA VAL A 181 10.18 -37.70 -8.52
C VAL A 181 9.78 -39.17 -8.24
N LEU A 182 8.77 -39.39 -7.40
CA LEU A 182 8.28 -40.74 -7.09
C LEU A 182 7.66 -41.42 -8.32
N VAL A 183 6.84 -40.69 -9.07
CA VAL A 183 6.26 -41.21 -10.33
C VAL A 183 7.36 -41.55 -11.34
N TRP A 184 8.34 -40.67 -11.53
CA TRP A 184 9.45 -40.89 -12.44
C TRP A 184 10.30 -42.12 -12.03
N ARG A 185 10.56 -42.31 -10.74
CA ARG A 185 11.26 -43.52 -10.23
C ARG A 185 10.44 -44.80 -10.46
N LYS A 186 9.10 -44.73 -10.38
CA LYS A 186 8.21 -45.88 -10.64
C LYS A 186 8.15 -46.25 -12.12
N MET A 187 8.20 -45.27 -13.03
CA MET A 187 8.19 -45.50 -14.47
C MET A 187 9.55 -46.02 -15.00
N ARG A 188 10.63 -45.87 -14.28
CA ARG A 188 11.96 -46.36 -14.63
C ARG A 188 12.26 -47.80 -14.15
N LYS A 189 11.35 -48.37 -13.37
CA LYS A 189 11.41 -49.79 -12.99
C LYS A 189 10.49 -50.61 -13.88
#